data_28093569216c0b362f4a5f3c7e9c89b1
#
_entry.id   28093569216c0b362f4a5f3c7e9c89b1
#
_cell.length_a   1.000
_cell.length_b   1.000
_cell.length_c   1.000
_cell.angle_alpha   90.00
_cell.angle_beta   90.00
_cell.angle_gamma   90.00
#
_symmetry.space_group_name_H-M   'P 1'
#
loop_
_entity.id
_entity.type
_entity.pdbx_description
1 polymer ?
#
loop_
_entity_poly.entity_id
_entity_poly.type
_entity_poly.pdbx_seq_one_letter_code
_entity_poly.pdbx_strand_id
1 'polypeptide(L)'
;MAEFVNHNFELHRVNREPDVIGRRAWLKCLGWAAVAAAVPRAAAIAVNPFWPQAGAGPGSGAARNPKWYGFNLLEYFSTDPDWMKYFPYQDDGMFLEDDFRWIRDWGFNWVRLPMDYRFWTDPHDFFKIREEKVVPIDRAIHLGEKYGIHVNVCLHRAPGYCILDGLDEALTGIHITREKTSLFTDDKTREAFAYQWSFFAQRYKGISSQRVSFNLVNEPYDLHTDSQVANQAGKTPQAGRREAAERFAQQYVEAARAAIEAIRKQDPERLVLTDGLGAGNTTIPSLIDTGILQSCHTYRPVQLTHYQCEWARGMLTGSEPLPTWPLKDISGKVICDRATLSHLFQPWGELAAQGIPIHFGEMGCYKHTPPQVVLAWFTDTLNLLGELHTGWALWNFRGPFGVLDTERPGTTYEAWHGHQLDRRLLSLLQQQLKS
;
A
#
# COMPACT_ATOMS: atom_id res chain seq x y z
N MET A 1 -26.60 65.16 5.40
CA MET A 1 -26.05 65.54 4.10
C MET A 1 -24.77 64.67 3.98
N ALA A 2 -24.81 63.49 3.53
CA ALA A 2 -25.03 62.84 2.26
C ALA A 2 -24.03 63.25 1.23
N GLU A 3 -23.16 62.42 0.87
CA GLU A 3 -22.77 62.20 -0.53
C GLU A 3 -22.17 60.79 -0.69
N PHE A 4 -22.85 60.03 -1.54
CA PHE A 4 -22.47 58.73 -2.06
C PHE A 4 -21.44 58.94 -3.16
N VAL A 5 -20.33 58.17 -3.15
CA VAL A 5 -19.51 57.96 -4.34
C VAL A 5 -19.46 56.48 -4.65
N ASN A 6 -20.18 56.12 -5.72
CA ASN A 6 -20.11 54.84 -6.43
C ASN A 6 -18.73 54.71 -7.11
N HIS A 7 -18.02 53.61 -6.85
CA HIS A 7 -16.97 53.14 -7.70
C HIS A 7 -17.33 51.74 -8.21
N ASN A 8 -17.75 51.70 -9.48
CA ASN A 8 -17.82 50.48 -10.28
C ASN A 8 -16.41 49.92 -10.46
N PHE A 9 -16.18 48.69 -9.95
CA PHE A 9 -15.06 47.87 -10.39
C PHE A 9 -15.60 46.88 -11.41
N GLU A 10 -15.24 47.08 -12.67
CA GLU A 10 -15.38 46.09 -13.74
C GLU A 10 -14.47 44.91 -13.47
N LEU A 11 -15.08 43.73 -13.24
CA LEU A 11 -14.42 42.44 -13.20
C LEU A 11 -14.10 42.01 -14.63
N HIS A 12 -12.88 42.20 -15.06
CA HIS A 12 -12.34 41.48 -16.22
C HIS A 12 -12.29 39.99 -15.89
N ARG A 13 -13.25 39.24 -16.42
CA ARG A 13 -13.18 37.76 -16.48
C ARG A 13 -12.03 37.39 -17.43
N VAL A 14 -10.91 36.99 -16.85
CA VAL A 14 -9.89 36.21 -17.59
C VAL A 14 -10.39 34.78 -17.62
N ASN A 15 -10.99 34.37 -18.72
CA ASN A 15 -11.23 32.98 -19.06
C ASN A 15 -9.86 32.31 -19.24
N ARG A 16 -9.36 31.67 -18.17
CA ARG A 16 -8.35 30.62 -18.31
C ARG A 16 -9.09 29.30 -18.39
N GLU A 17 -9.14 28.72 -19.56
CA GLU A 17 -9.47 27.31 -19.71
C GLU A 17 -8.51 26.49 -18.84
N PRO A 18 -9.01 25.56 -17.98
CA PRO A 18 -8.14 24.70 -17.22
C PRO A 18 -7.41 23.75 -18.18
N ASP A 19 -6.11 23.71 -18.07
CA ASP A 19 -5.21 22.87 -18.85
C ASP A 19 -5.67 21.40 -18.79
N VAL A 20 -6.20 20.90 -19.90
CA VAL A 20 -6.79 19.55 -20.05
C VAL A 20 -5.70 18.45 -20.02
N ILE A 21 -4.43 18.83 -19.93
CA ILE A 21 -3.29 17.91 -20.03
C ILE A 21 -3.16 16.99 -18.80
N GLY A 22 -3.49 17.45 -17.60
CA GLY A 22 -3.39 16.64 -16.37
C GLY A 22 -4.41 15.48 -16.28
N ARG A 23 -5.60 15.64 -16.88
CA ARG A 23 -6.69 14.63 -16.79
C ARG A 23 -6.48 13.40 -17.68
N ARG A 24 -5.69 13.49 -18.74
CA ARG A 24 -5.47 12.38 -19.68
C ARG A 24 -4.32 11.47 -19.30
N ALA A 25 -3.38 11.92 -18.48
CA ALA A 25 -2.20 11.17 -18.10
C ALA A 25 -2.55 9.96 -17.20
N TRP A 26 -3.39 10.14 -16.20
CA TRP A 26 -3.76 9.09 -15.25
C TRP A 26 -4.73 8.03 -15.80
N LEU A 27 -5.62 8.41 -16.72
CA LEU A 27 -6.53 7.46 -17.38
C LEU A 27 -5.80 6.46 -18.29
N LYS A 28 -4.58 6.79 -18.74
CA LYS A 28 -3.77 5.91 -19.61
C LYS A 28 -2.95 4.88 -18.82
N CYS A 29 -2.77 5.04 -17.50
CA CYS A 29 -2.18 4.01 -16.64
C CYS A 29 -3.05 2.75 -16.53
N LEU A 30 -4.30 2.77 -17.00
CA LEU A 30 -5.19 1.61 -17.09
C LEU A 30 -4.80 0.60 -18.19
N GLY A 31 -3.83 0.92 -19.05
CA GLY A 31 -3.39 0.10 -20.18
C GLY A 31 -2.14 -0.76 -19.94
N TRP A 32 -1.66 -0.89 -18.72
CA TRP A 32 -0.50 -1.73 -18.40
C TRP A 32 -0.92 -3.18 -18.11
N ALA A 33 -1.63 -3.79 -19.07
CA ALA A 33 -1.73 -5.22 -19.15
C ALA A 33 -0.51 -5.75 -19.92
N ALA A 34 0.28 -6.56 -19.23
CA ALA A 34 1.24 -7.52 -19.78
C ALA A 34 2.34 -6.95 -20.72
N VAL A 35 3.41 -6.44 -20.15
CA VAL A 35 4.72 -6.76 -20.70
C VAL A 35 5.22 -7.98 -19.94
N ALA A 36 4.81 -9.16 -20.40
CA ALA A 36 5.49 -10.41 -20.07
C ALA A 36 6.90 -10.31 -20.70
N ALA A 37 7.87 -9.86 -19.92
CA ALA A 37 9.27 -10.06 -20.27
C ALA A 37 9.49 -11.57 -20.28
N ALA A 38 9.94 -12.13 -21.40
CA ALA A 38 10.36 -13.51 -21.52
C ALA A 38 11.44 -13.77 -20.44
N VAL A 39 11.05 -14.48 -19.39
CA VAL A 39 11.97 -14.87 -18.30
C VAL A 39 12.91 -15.94 -18.87
N PRO A 40 14.24 -15.77 -18.84
CA PRO A 40 15.16 -16.84 -19.18
C PRO A 40 14.90 -18.03 -18.25
N ARG A 41 14.87 -19.24 -18.79
CA ARG A 41 14.67 -20.48 -18.04
C ARG A 41 15.66 -20.59 -16.88
N ALA A 42 15.11 -20.75 -15.70
CA ALA A 42 15.61 -20.85 -14.35
C ALA A 42 17.06 -21.38 -14.17
N ALA A 43 17.88 -20.55 -13.51
CA ALA A 43 18.86 -21.08 -12.57
C ALA A 43 18.09 -21.63 -11.35
N ALA A 44 18.49 -22.77 -10.80
CA ALA A 44 17.89 -23.33 -9.59
C ALA A 44 17.97 -22.28 -8.47
N ILE A 45 16.81 -21.75 -8.06
CA ILE A 45 16.72 -20.73 -7.02
C ILE A 45 16.88 -21.46 -5.69
N ALA A 46 17.86 -21.04 -4.90
CA ALA A 46 18.01 -21.51 -3.52
C ALA A 46 16.76 -21.04 -2.73
N VAL A 47 15.92 -21.99 -2.34
CA VAL A 47 14.76 -21.73 -1.48
C VAL A 47 15.28 -21.23 -0.13
N ASN A 48 14.75 -20.09 0.34
CA ASN A 48 15.12 -19.54 1.65
C ASN A 48 14.73 -20.54 2.75
N PRO A 49 15.68 -21.11 3.53
CA PRO A 49 15.40 -22.15 4.53
C PRO A 49 14.57 -21.62 5.72
N PHE A 50 14.38 -20.29 5.83
CA PHE A 50 13.66 -19.65 6.94
C PHE A 50 12.17 -19.43 6.68
N TRP A 51 11.69 -19.91 5.57
CA TRP A 51 10.28 -19.90 5.28
C TRP A 51 9.54 -20.85 6.27
N PRO A 52 8.43 -20.44 6.90
CA PRO A 52 7.71 -21.32 7.81
C PRO A 52 7.22 -22.56 7.05
N GLN A 53 7.95 -23.66 7.21
CA GLN A 53 7.52 -24.97 6.70
C GLN A 53 6.38 -25.46 7.58
N ALA A 54 5.14 -25.22 7.19
CA ALA A 54 4.03 -25.98 7.72
C ALA A 54 4.18 -27.40 7.21
N GLY A 55 4.55 -28.34 8.09
CA GLY A 55 4.63 -29.78 7.94
C GLY A 55 4.68 -30.32 6.51
N ALA A 56 5.85 -30.31 5.88
CA ALA A 56 6.03 -30.89 4.57
C ALA A 56 6.08 -32.41 4.65
N GLY A 57 5.06 -33.07 4.14
CA GLY A 57 5.20 -34.44 3.67
C GLY A 57 6.17 -34.49 2.48
N PRO A 58 6.92 -35.57 2.26
CA PRO A 58 7.90 -35.64 1.17
C PRO A 58 7.18 -35.59 -0.18
N GLY A 59 7.33 -34.51 -0.95
CA GLY A 59 6.94 -34.53 -2.34
C GLY A 59 6.40 -33.29 -3.04
N SER A 60 6.56 -32.05 -2.55
CA SER A 60 6.31 -30.87 -3.40
C SER A 60 7.14 -29.67 -2.94
N GLY A 61 8.16 -29.31 -3.74
CA GLY A 61 9.10 -28.23 -3.48
C GLY A 61 8.58 -26.82 -3.77
N ALA A 62 7.28 -26.53 -3.60
CA ALA A 62 6.75 -25.19 -3.71
C ALA A 62 6.73 -24.53 -2.34
N ALA A 63 7.35 -23.36 -2.20
CA ALA A 63 7.22 -22.54 -1.01
C ALA A 63 5.73 -22.18 -0.81
N ARG A 64 5.23 -22.39 0.42
CA ARG A 64 3.83 -22.06 0.72
C ARG A 64 3.75 -20.60 1.15
N ASN A 65 2.80 -19.86 0.58
CA ASN A 65 2.49 -18.51 1.03
C ASN A 65 2.12 -18.51 2.52
N PRO A 66 2.55 -17.48 3.27
CA PRO A 66 2.12 -17.37 4.68
C PRO A 66 0.61 -17.13 4.74
N LYS A 67 -0.05 -17.86 5.62
CA LYS A 67 -1.48 -17.64 5.94
C LYS A 67 -1.61 -16.53 6.98
N TRP A 68 -1.23 -15.33 6.62
CA TRP A 68 -1.32 -14.14 7.45
C TRP A 68 -2.51 -13.30 7.03
N TYR A 69 -3.45 -13.12 7.93
CA TYR A 69 -4.69 -12.40 7.70
C TYR A 69 -4.85 -11.31 8.76
N GLY A 70 -5.15 -10.09 8.33
CA GLY A 70 -5.27 -9.01 9.31
C GLY A 70 -5.48 -7.61 8.75
N PHE A 71 -4.83 -6.64 9.37
CA PHE A 71 -5.16 -5.23 9.20
C PHE A 71 -3.91 -4.36 9.17
N ASN A 72 -4.05 -3.18 8.56
CA ASN A 72 -3.12 -2.07 8.70
C ASN A 72 -3.54 -1.20 9.89
N LEU A 73 -2.59 -0.91 10.81
CA LEU A 73 -2.75 -0.02 11.97
C LEU A 73 -2.01 1.29 11.71
N LEU A 74 -2.69 2.42 11.78
CA LEU A 74 -2.24 3.70 11.22
C LEU A 74 -1.71 4.71 12.24
N GLU A 75 -1.39 4.32 13.47
CA GLU A 75 -0.97 5.22 14.54
C GLU A 75 0.32 6.01 14.23
N TYR A 76 1.17 5.48 13.35
CA TYR A 76 2.41 6.11 12.88
C TYR A 76 2.40 6.42 11.37
N PHE A 77 1.22 6.51 10.76
CA PHE A 77 1.04 6.59 9.33
C PHE A 77 1.63 7.86 8.70
N SER A 78 1.37 9.03 9.26
CA SER A 78 1.83 10.30 8.70
C SER A 78 1.98 11.38 9.76
N THR A 79 2.99 12.24 9.61
CA THR A 79 3.15 13.47 10.38
C THR A 79 2.44 14.67 9.75
N ASP A 80 1.84 14.52 8.56
CA ASP A 80 1.12 15.59 7.89
C ASP A 80 -0.31 15.72 8.45
N PRO A 81 -0.68 16.91 9.01
CA PRO A 81 -1.93 17.06 9.79
C PRO A 81 -3.20 16.78 9.00
N ASP A 82 -3.20 17.00 7.68
CA ASP A 82 -4.38 16.79 6.85
C ASP A 82 -4.84 15.33 6.81
N TRP A 83 -3.92 14.37 7.00
CA TRP A 83 -4.26 12.95 7.10
C TRP A 83 -5.01 12.60 8.38
N MET A 84 -4.83 13.37 9.46
CA MET A 84 -5.57 13.16 10.71
C MET A 84 -7.09 13.28 10.54
N LYS A 85 -7.54 14.03 9.52
CA LYS A 85 -8.97 14.17 9.19
C LYS A 85 -9.57 12.88 8.61
N TYR A 86 -8.76 12.09 7.92
CA TYR A 86 -9.20 10.85 7.25
C TYR A 86 -8.87 9.61 8.09
N PHE A 87 -7.74 9.65 8.77
CA PHE A 87 -7.23 8.55 9.59
C PHE A 87 -6.93 9.08 10.98
N PRO A 88 -7.97 9.22 11.84
CA PRO A 88 -7.77 9.72 13.19
C PRO A 88 -6.89 8.75 13.98
N TYR A 89 -5.72 9.25 14.38
CA TYR A 89 -4.84 8.55 15.30
C TYR A 89 -5.36 8.67 16.72
N GLN A 90 -4.86 7.80 17.59
CA GLN A 90 -4.97 8.06 19.01
C GLN A 90 -4.10 9.29 19.37
N ASP A 91 -4.56 10.09 20.30
CA ASP A 91 -3.96 11.40 20.63
C ASP A 91 -2.46 11.33 20.99
N ASP A 92 -2.00 10.18 21.47
CA ASP A 92 -0.61 9.95 21.87
C ASP A 92 0.22 9.15 20.85
N GLY A 93 -0.36 8.73 19.72
CA GLY A 93 0.31 7.92 18.70
C GLY A 93 0.64 6.49 19.16
N MET A 94 0.05 6.01 20.26
CA MET A 94 0.35 4.70 20.80
C MET A 94 -0.55 3.63 20.19
N PHE A 95 0.06 2.51 19.78
CA PHE A 95 -0.68 1.30 19.41
C PHE A 95 -1.45 0.75 20.62
N LEU A 96 -2.75 0.54 20.45
CA LEU A 96 -3.63 0.13 21.54
C LEU A 96 -3.61 -1.38 21.74
N GLU A 97 -3.54 -1.80 23.00
CA GLU A 97 -3.61 -3.21 23.35
C GLU A 97 -4.95 -3.86 22.98
N ASP A 98 -6.03 -3.10 23.09
CA ASP A 98 -7.38 -3.55 22.73
C ASP A 98 -7.50 -3.94 21.26
N ASP A 99 -6.80 -3.26 20.35
CA ASP A 99 -6.79 -3.60 18.94
C ASP A 99 -6.17 -4.96 18.70
N PHE A 100 -5.01 -5.23 19.30
CA PHE A 100 -4.35 -6.52 19.19
C PHE A 100 -5.21 -7.63 19.81
N ARG A 101 -5.86 -7.37 20.94
CA ARG A 101 -6.78 -8.31 21.56
C ARG A 101 -7.97 -8.61 20.65
N TRP A 102 -8.66 -7.60 20.11
CA TRP A 102 -9.82 -7.80 19.22
C TRP A 102 -9.42 -8.49 17.91
N ILE A 103 -8.32 -8.10 17.30
CA ILE A 103 -7.78 -8.74 16.09
C ILE A 103 -7.56 -10.21 16.34
N ARG A 104 -6.91 -10.57 17.46
CA ARG A 104 -6.68 -11.95 17.90
C ARG A 104 -8.00 -12.69 18.16
N ASP A 105 -8.93 -12.09 18.93
CA ASP A 105 -10.19 -12.70 19.32
C ASP A 105 -11.12 -12.94 18.12
N TRP A 106 -10.97 -12.14 17.08
CA TRP A 106 -11.65 -12.33 15.80
C TRP A 106 -10.98 -13.40 14.91
N GLY A 107 -9.85 -13.94 15.32
CA GLY A 107 -9.13 -15.02 14.64
C GLY A 107 -8.06 -14.58 13.66
N PHE A 108 -7.74 -13.28 13.58
CA PHE A 108 -6.67 -12.76 12.73
C PHE A 108 -5.31 -12.88 13.43
N ASN A 109 -4.25 -12.88 12.64
CA ASN A 109 -2.89 -13.16 13.11
C ASN A 109 -1.81 -12.25 12.54
N TRP A 110 -2.21 -11.13 11.91
CA TRP A 110 -1.31 -10.20 11.23
C TRP A 110 -1.70 -8.76 11.46
N VAL A 111 -0.69 -7.91 11.65
CA VAL A 111 -0.82 -6.45 11.54
C VAL A 111 0.34 -5.89 10.75
N ARG A 112 0.07 -4.94 9.88
CA ARG A 112 1.08 -4.10 9.21
C ARG A 112 1.04 -2.71 9.83
N LEU A 113 2.21 -2.15 10.08
CA LEU A 113 2.38 -0.81 10.63
C LEU A 113 2.95 0.08 9.52
N PRO A 114 2.12 0.74 8.70
CA PRO A 114 2.59 1.71 7.74
C PRO A 114 3.01 2.99 8.48
N MET A 115 4.30 3.35 8.40
CA MET A 115 4.86 4.38 9.24
C MET A 115 5.62 5.44 8.44
N ASP A 116 5.60 6.65 8.96
CA ASP A 116 6.35 7.79 8.48
C ASP A 116 7.65 7.94 9.29
N TYR A 117 8.80 7.81 8.62
CA TYR A 117 10.11 7.88 9.25
C TYR A 117 10.36 9.19 10.02
N ARG A 118 9.65 10.26 9.70
CA ARG A 118 9.76 11.56 10.34
C ARG A 118 9.30 11.57 11.81
N PHE A 119 8.54 10.57 12.26
CA PHE A 119 8.19 10.41 13.68
C PHE A 119 9.43 10.24 14.57
N TRP A 120 10.44 9.48 14.11
CA TRP A 120 11.62 9.17 14.92
C TRP A 120 12.92 9.72 14.36
N THR A 121 12.96 10.23 13.15
CA THR A 121 14.17 10.80 12.55
C THR A 121 14.24 12.30 12.80
N ASP A 122 15.45 12.82 13.05
CA ASP A 122 15.66 14.26 13.11
C ASP A 122 15.39 14.89 11.73
N PRO A 123 14.60 15.97 11.65
CA PRO A 123 14.24 16.59 10.37
C PRO A 123 15.43 17.16 9.57
N HIS A 124 16.59 17.35 10.23
CA HIS A 124 17.80 17.88 9.63
C HIS A 124 18.89 16.82 9.41
N ASP A 125 18.71 15.62 9.94
CA ASP A 125 19.70 14.54 9.85
C ASP A 125 19.00 13.17 9.80
N PHE A 126 18.96 12.54 8.65
CA PHE A 126 18.33 11.23 8.43
C PHE A 126 18.97 10.09 9.22
N PHE A 127 20.21 10.30 9.70
CA PHE A 127 20.96 9.31 10.47
C PHE A 127 20.80 9.46 11.99
N LYS A 128 20.16 10.53 12.44
CA LYS A 128 19.91 10.76 13.86
C LYS A 128 18.53 10.26 14.28
N ILE A 129 18.52 9.12 14.95
CA ILE A 129 17.30 8.49 15.47
C ILE A 129 16.99 9.05 16.87
N ARG A 130 15.74 9.42 17.08
CA ARG A 130 15.17 9.77 18.39
C ARG A 130 14.56 8.52 18.99
N GLU A 131 15.34 7.81 19.81
CA GLU A 131 14.99 6.46 20.31
C GLU A 131 13.68 6.44 21.10
N GLU A 132 13.38 7.50 21.85
CA GLU A 132 12.15 7.64 22.61
C GLU A 132 10.90 7.65 21.70
N LYS A 133 11.05 8.00 20.42
CA LYS A 133 9.99 7.97 19.41
C LYS A 133 9.83 6.60 18.76
N VAL A 134 10.73 5.67 19.01
CA VAL A 134 10.62 4.27 18.54
C VAL A 134 9.86 3.39 19.54
N VAL A 135 9.76 3.82 20.81
CA VAL A 135 9.08 3.08 21.88
C VAL A 135 7.65 2.61 21.52
N PRO A 136 6.79 3.39 20.82
CA PRO A 136 5.49 2.91 20.38
C PRO A 136 5.57 1.71 19.42
N ILE A 137 6.60 1.64 18.57
CA ILE A 137 6.83 0.52 17.68
C ILE A 137 7.25 -0.73 18.48
N ASP A 138 8.14 -0.56 19.47
CA ASP A 138 8.52 -1.65 20.41
C ASP A 138 7.29 -2.21 21.12
N ARG A 139 6.38 -1.30 21.56
CA ARG A 139 5.11 -1.68 22.17
C ARG A 139 4.25 -2.52 21.22
N ALA A 140 4.10 -2.12 19.97
CA ALA A 140 3.33 -2.88 18.97
C ALA A 140 3.91 -4.30 18.77
N ILE A 141 5.24 -4.42 18.69
CA ILE A 141 5.91 -5.72 18.58
C ILE A 141 5.68 -6.58 19.83
N HIS A 142 5.78 -5.99 21.03
CA HIS A 142 5.49 -6.69 22.27
C HIS A 142 4.02 -7.15 22.35
N LEU A 143 3.07 -6.31 21.92
CA LEU A 143 1.65 -6.68 21.83
C LEU A 143 1.44 -7.81 20.82
N GLY A 144 2.12 -7.76 19.67
CA GLY A 144 2.11 -8.84 18.69
C GLY A 144 2.59 -10.16 19.28
N GLU A 145 3.67 -10.14 20.05
CA GLU A 145 4.16 -11.32 20.77
C GLU A 145 3.15 -11.83 21.80
N LYS A 146 2.62 -10.93 22.64
CA LYS A 146 1.63 -11.24 23.68
C LYS A 146 0.37 -11.92 23.13
N TYR A 147 -0.13 -11.46 21.99
CA TYR A 147 -1.36 -11.94 21.36
C TYR A 147 -1.15 -12.96 20.25
N GLY A 148 0.08 -13.33 19.93
CA GLY A 148 0.39 -14.28 18.85
C GLY A 148 0.11 -13.72 17.46
N ILE A 149 0.23 -12.40 17.28
CA ILE A 149 0.04 -11.67 16.03
C ILE A 149 1.40 -11.34 15.42
N HIS A 150 1.57 -11.62 14.12
CA HIS A 150 2.74 -11.21 13.37
C HIS A 150 2.69 -9.70 13.12
N VAL A 151 3.78 -9.00 13.39
CA VAL A 151 3.90 -7.55 13.16
C VAL A 151 4.81 -7.28 11.97
N ASN A 152 4.27 -6.63 10.95
CA ASN A 152 5.02 -6.20 9.78
C ASN A 152 5.31 -4.69 9.85
N VAL A 153 6.56 -4.35 10.05
CA VAL A 153 7.05 -2.97 10.12
C VAL A 153 7.25 -2.46 8.70
N CYS A 154 6.61 -1.35 8.32
CA CYS A 154 6.66 -0.80 6.98
C CYS A 154 6.99 0.69 6.98
N LEU A 155 7.94 1.11 6.13
CA LEU A 155 8.12 2.53 5.84
C LEU A 155 7.08 2.97 4.79
N HIS A 156 5.94 3.54 5.24
CA HIS A 156 4.97 4.12 4.33
C HIS A 156 5.53 5.40 3.68
N ARG A 157 6.28 6.16 4.46
CA ARG A 157 7.16 7.22 4.01
C ARG A 157 8.59 6.86 4.44
N ALA A 158 9.50 6.88 3.48
CA ALA A 158 10.94 6.67 3.67
C ALA A 158 11.72 7.95 3.35
N PRO A 159 12.99 8.08 3.78
CA PRO A 159 13.83 9.15 3.29
C PRO A 159 13.79 9.25 1.78
N GLY A 160 13.39 10.40 1.26
CA GLY A 160 13.34 10.69 -0.18
C GLY A 160 12.19 10.03 -0.96
N TYR A 161 11.20 9.42 -0.29
CA TYR A 161 10.05 8.86 -0.98
C TYR A 161 8.78 8.78 -0.13
N CYS A 162 7.69 9.23 -0.73
CA CYS A 162 6.33 8.92 -0.32
C CYS A 162 5.42 8.89 -1.55
N ILE A 163 4.62 7.86 -1.73
CA ILE A 163 3.66 7.80 -2.85
C ILE A 163 2.70 8.99 -2.83
N LEU A 164 2.41 9.52 -1.64
CA LEU A 164 1.53 10.67 -1.46
C LEU A 164 2.14 11.99 -1.98
N ASP A 165 3.45 12.05 -2.21
CA ASP A 165 4.11 13.23 -2.80
C ASP A 165 3.64 13.53 -4.23
N GLY A 166 3.01 12.55 -4.87
CA GLY A 166 2.37 12.69 -6.18
C GLY A 166 0.98 13.32 -6.14
N LEU A 167 0.39 13.57 -4.96
CA LEU A 167 -0.92 14.19 -4.87
C LEU A 167 -0.87 15.65 -5.31
N ASP A 168 -1.86 16.03 -6.12
CA ASP A 168 -2.08 17.43 -6.50
C ASP A 168 -2.98 18.09 -5.45
N GLU A 169 -2.38 18.97 -4.64
CA GLU A 169 -3.07 19.70 -3.58
C GLU A 169 -4.24 20.53 -4.11
N ALA A 170 -4.11 21.11 -5.31
CA ALA A 170 -5.18 21.89 -5.91
C ALA A 170 -6.41 21.04 -6.27
N LEU A 171 -6.20 19.75 -6.58
CA LEU A 171 -7.29 18.82 -6.87
C LEU A 171 -7.87 18.16 -5.62
N THR A 172 -7.01 17.80 -4.68
CA THR A 172 -7.39 17.00 -3.50
C THR A 172 -7.76 17.83 -2.29
N GLY A 173 -7.21 19.04 -2.19
CA GLY A 173 -7.32 19.88 -1.01
C GLY A 173 -6.50 19.35 0.19
N ILE A 174 -5.56 18.44 -0.05
CA ILE A 174 -4.71 17.82 0.98
C ILE A 174 -3.27 18.29 0.80
N HIS A 175 -2.74 18.95 1.81
CA HIS A 175 -1.34 19.35 1.83
C HIS A 175 -0.46 18.21 2.29
N ILE A 176 0.57 17.90 1.49
CA ILE A 176 1.61 16.91 1.80
C ILE A 176 2.97 17.59 1.80
N THR A 177 3.69 17.45 2.90
CA THR A 177 5.09 17.88 2.98
C THR A 177 5.94 16.97 2.11
N ARG A 178 6.39 17.48 0.97
CA ARG A 178 7.15 16.69 -0.02
C ARG A 178 8.57 16.41 0.42
N GLU A 179 9.10 15.26 0.00
CA GLU A 179 10.51 14.94 0.14
C GLU A 179 11.36 15.87 -0.73
N LYS A 180 12.49 16.30 -0.20
CA LYS A 180 13.41 17.24 -0.89
C LYS A 180 14.45 16.51 -1.75
N THR A 181 14.67 15.24 -1.51
CA THR A 181 15.61 14.35 -2.20
C THR A 181 14.87 13.15 -2.75
N SER A 182 15.50 12.30 -3.51
CA SER A 182 14.88 11.11 -4.07
C SER A 182 15.59 9.85 -3.59
N LEU A 183 14.84 8.93 -2.99
CA LEU A 183 15.32 7.58 -2.66
C LEU A 183 15.94 6.86 -3.87
N PHE A 184 15.43 7.13 -5.06
CA PHE A 184 15.78 6.37 -6.25
C PHE A 184 16.98 6.93 -7.03
N THR A 185 17.29 8.22 -6.86
CA THR A 185 18.34 8.90 -7.65
C THR A 185 19.44 9.56 -6.81
N ASP A 186 19.26 9.67 -5.50
CA ASP A 186 20.23 10.30 -4.60
C ASP A 186 20.92 9.26 -3.70
N ASP A 187 22.25 9.15 -3.81
CA ASP A 187 23.02 8.13 -3.11
C ASP A 187 22.95 8.29 -1.59
N LYS A 188 23.03 9.52 -1.09
CA LYS A 188 22.98 9.79 0.35
C LYS A 188 21.61 9.43 0.93
N THR A 189 20.55 9.65 0.16
CA THR A 189 19.19 9.28 0.55
C THR A 189 19.01 7.77 0.55
N ARG A 190 19.59 7.03 -0.42
CA ARG A 190 19.63 5.56 -0.39
C ARG A 190 20.42 5.03 0.80
N GLU A 191 21.55 5.66 1.15
CA GLU A 191 22.31 5.32 2.33
C GLU A 191 21.49 5.53 3.61
N ALA A 192 20.75 6.64 3.70
CA ALA A 192 19.85 6.92 4.82
C ALA A 192 18.72 5.88 4.93
N PHE A 193 18.13 5.47 3.81
CA PHE A 193 17.13 4.42 3.78
C PHE A 193 17.68 3.07 4.27
N ALA A 194 18.86 2.68 3.79
CA ALA A 194 19.55 1.46 4.26
C ALA A 194 19.89 1.54 5.75
N TYR A 195 20.29 2.73 6.24
CA TYR A 195 20.57 2.97 7.66
C TYR A 195 19.33 2.79 8.53
N GLN A 196 18.17 3.33 8.14
CA GLN A 196 16.90 3.13 8.86
C GLN A 196 16.62 1.63 9.03
N TRP A 197 16.77 0.86 7.99
CA TRP A 197 16.56 -0.60 8.05
C TRP A 197 17.62 -1.34 8.86
N SER A 198 18.89 -0.91 8.78
CA SER A 198 19.95 -1.44 9.65
C SER A 198 19.65 -1.20 11.13
N PHE A 199 19.14 -0.01 11.46
CA PHE A 199 18.72 0.34 12.82
C PHE A 199 17.61 -0.61 13.33
N PHE A 200 16.53 -0.79 12.59
CA PHE A 200 15.47 -1.71 12.97
C PHE A 200 15.94 -3.16 13.03
N ALA A 201 16.80 -3.59 12.10
CA ALA A 201 17.34 -4.94 12.11
C ALA A 201 18.21 -5.20 13.34
N GLN A 202 19.04 -4.23 13.76
CA GLN A 202 19.81 -4.33 14.99
C GLN A 202 18.91 -4.32 16.23
N ARG A 203 17.88 -3.44 16.26
CA ARG A 203 16.98 -3.28 17.40
C ARG A 203 16.15 -4.54 17.67
N TYR A 204 15.65 -5.18 16.63
CA TYR A 204 14.79 -6.38 16.73
C TYR A 204 15.53 -7.68 16.46
N LYS A 205 16.85 -7.66 16.49
CA LYS A 205 17.68 -8.86 16.38
C LYS A 205 17.33 -9.88 17.46
N GLY A 206 17.17 -11.15 17.06
CA GLY A 206 16.79 -12.23 17.96
C GLY A 206 15.27 -12.44 18.12
N ILE A 207 14.42 -11.50 17.67
CA ILE A 207 13.00 -11.76 17.55
C ILE A 207 12.76 -12.57 16.26
N SER A 208 12.06 -13.70 16.38
CA SER A 208 11.82 -14.60 15.25
C SER A 208 11.14 -13.90 14.07
N SER A 209 11.56 -14.22 12.85
CA SER A 209 10.91 -13.81 11.60
C SER A 209 9.47 -14.32 11.45
N GLN A 210 9.03 -15.25 12.29
CA GLN A 210 7.62 -15.63 12.41
C GLN A 210 6.79 -14.60 13.20
N ARG A 211 7.45 -13.69 13.93
CA ARG A 211 6.81 -12.64 14.74
C ARG A 211 6.92 -11.27 14.14
N VAL A 212 8.08 -10.96 13.53
CA VAL A 212 8.36 -9.62 12.97
C VAL A 212 8.96 -9.75 11.59
N SER A 213 8.45 -8.98 10.65
CA SER A 213 9.00 -8.82 9.31
C SER A 213 9.11 -7.34 8.93
N PHE A 214 9.90 -7.05 7.90
CA PHE A 214 10.14 -5.70 7.41
C PHE A 214 9.63 -5.55 5.99
N ASN A 215 8.77 -4.58 5.74
CA ASN A 215 8.29 -4.18 4.43
C ASN A 215 9.01 -2.89 4.02
N LEU A 216 9.89 -2.99 3.03
CA LEU A 216 10.93 -2.00 2.74
C LEU A 216 10.38 -0.58 2.54
N VAL A 217 9.47 -0.41 1.60
CA VAL A 217 8.80 0.88 1.36
C VAL A 217 7.45 0.65 0.70
N ASN A 218 6.48 1.46 1.09
CA ASN A 218 5.13 1.40 0.57
C ASN A 218 5.06 1.75 -0.91
N GLU A 219 4.43 0.88 -1.71
CA GLU A 219 3.93 1.18 -3.05
C GLU A 219 4.93 1.93 -3.97
N PRO A 220 6.13 1.40 -4.23
CA PRO A 220 7.12 2.11 -5.06
C PRO A 220 6.53 2.46 -6.43
N TYR A 221 6.53 3.76 -6.74
CA TYR A 221 5.92 4.35 -7.92
C TYR A 221 6.76 5.51 -8.48
N ASP A 222 6.85 5.61 -9.80
CA ASP A 222 7.51 6.74 -10.44
C ASP A 222 6.56 7.95 -10.52
N LEU A 223 6.73 8.87 -9.62
CA LEU A 223 5.92 10.10 -9.53
C LEU A 223 6.18 11.10 -10.66
N HIS A 224 7.23 10.89 -11.48
CA HIS A 224 7.71 11.88 -12.44
C HIS A 224 7.63 11.44 -13.90
N THR A 225 7.28 10.18 -14.17
CA THR A 225 7.32 9.61 -15.53
C THR A 225 6.45 10.36 -16.54
N ASP A 226 5.27 10.78 -16.15
CA ASP A 226 4.31 11.37 -17.08
C ASP A 226 4.71 12.77 -17.57
N SER A 227 5.34 13.58 -16.71
CA SER A 227 5.80 14.91 -17.05
C SER A 227 7.09 14.90 -17.91
N GLN A 228 7.96 13.91 -17.68
CA GLN A 228 9.22 13.77 -18.41
C GLN A 228 9.06 13.15 -19.80
N VAL A 229 8.14 12.18 -19.94
CA VAL A 229 7.90 11.49 -21.22
C VAL A 229 7.25 12.40 -22.26
N ALA A 230 6.41 13.34 -21.85
CA ALA A 230 5.77 14.29 -22.75
C ALA A 230 6.77 15.20 -23.50
N ASN A 231 7.99 15.36 -22.98
CA ASN A 231 9.00 16.28 -23.49
C ASN A 231 10.16 15.60 -24.26
N GLN A 232 10.14 14.26 -24.44
CA GLN A 232 11.21 13.57 -25.18
C GLN A 232 10.98 13.64 -26.68
N ALA A 233 11.70 14.52 -27.35
CA ALA A 233 11.72 14.62 -28.80
C ALA A 233 12.19 13.31 -29.46
N GLY A 234 11.43 12.80 -30.43
CA GLY A 234 11.84 11.66 -31.29
C GLY A 234 11.39 10.27 -30.84
N LYS A 235 10.70 10.11 -29.69
CA LYS A 235 10.13 8.83 -29.25
C LYS A 235 8.60 8.85 -29.27
N THR A 236 7.99 7.68 -29.56
CA THR A 236 6.54 7.56 -29.30
C THR A 236 6.28 7.64 -27.80
N PRO A 237 5.17 8.28 -27.35
CA PRO A 237 4.85 8.38 -25.92
C PRO A 237 4.81 7.04 -25.19
N GLN A 238 4.49 5.96 -25.87
CA GLN A 238 4.43 4.61 -25.31
C GLN A 238 5.83 4.00 -25.08
N ALA A 239 6.76 4.19 -26.05
CA ALA A 239 8.15 3.74 -25.90
C ALA A 239 8.87 4.52 -24.78
N GLY A 240 8.66 5.85 -24.71
CA GLY A 240 9.22 6.67 -23.65
C GLY A 240 8.73 6.28 -22.25
N ARG A 241 7.45 5.96 -22.08
CA ARG A 241 6.91 5.45 -20.80
C ARG A 241 7.50 4.11 -20.42
N ARG A 242 7.67 3.19 -21.36
CA ARG A 242 8.27 1.89 -21.09
C ARG A 242 9.72 2.03 -20.60
N GLU A 243 10.54 2.81 -21.27
CA GLU A 243 11.94 3.05 -20.86
C GLU A 243 12.02 3.73 -19.48
N ALA A 244 11.12 4.67 -19.19
CA ALA A 244 11.06 5.31 -17.89
C ALA A 244 10.68 4.32 -16.78
N ALA A 245 9.71 3.46 -17.03
CA ALA A 245 9.31 2.42 -16.07
C ALA A 245 10.43 1.38 -15.84
N GLU A 246 11.14 0.96 -16.91
CA GLU A 246 12.28 0.05 -16.80
C GLU A 246 13.42 0.68 -15.98
N ARG A 247 13.72 1.97 -16.23
CA ARG A 247 14.72 2.73 -15.45
C ARG A 247 14.33 2.85 -13.99
N PHE A 248 13.07 3.22 -13.70
CA PHE A 248 12.57 3.30 -12.34
C PHE A 248 12.65 1.94 -11.62
N ALA A 249 12.26 0.86 -12.30
CA ALA A 249 12.35 -0.49 -11.75
C ALA A 249 13.79 -0.83 -11.34
N GLN A 250 14.78 -0.48 -12.19
CA GLN A 250 16.19 -0.67 -11.87
C GLN A 250 16.63 0.14 -10.65
N GLN A 251 16.27 1.43 -10.61
CA GLN A 251 16.61 2.33 -9.48
C GLN A 251 16.00 1.84 -8.16
N TYR A 252 14.74 1.35 -8.21
CA TYR A 252 14.12 0.75 -7.04
C TYR A 252 14.82 -0.52 -6.59
N VAL A 253 15.20 -1.41 -7.52
CA VAL A 253 15.94 -2.64 -7.22
C VAL A 253 17.28 -2.34 -6.53
N GLU A 254 18.00 -1.29 -6.97
CA GLU A 254 19.23 -0.84 -6.32
C GLU A 254 18.99 -0.40 -4.88
N ALA A 255 17.97 0.42 -4.64
CA ALA A 255 17.61 0.87 -3.29
C ALA A 255 17.16 -0.30 -2.39
N ALA A 256 16.33 -1.20 -2.92
CA ALA A 256 15.87 -2.37 -2.20
C ALA A 256 17.03 -3.30 -1.82
N ARG A 257 17.97 -3.59 -2.74
CA ARG A 257 19.15 -4.42 -2.48
C ARG A 257 20.04 -3.81 -1.41
N ALA A 258 20.27 -2.50 -1.43
CA ALA A 258 21.04 -1.81 -0.39
C ALA A 258 20.42 -1.97 0.99
N ALA A 259 19.09 -1.82 1.10
CA ALA A 259 18.38 -2.03 2.35
C ALA A 259 18.42 -3.50 2.81
N ILE A 260 18.19 -4.45 1.90
CA ILE A 260 18.25 -5.90 2.20
C ILE A 260 19.66 -6.27 2.71
N GLU A 261 20.72 -5.79 2.07
CA GLU A 261 22.08 -6.02 2.51
C GLU A 261 22.35 -5.45 3.91
N ALA A 262 21.87 -4.22 4.17
CA ALA A 262 22.00 -3.59 5.48
C ALA A 262 21.26 -4.37 6.58
N ILE A 263 20.05 -4.87 6.29
CA ILE A 263 19.30 -5.76 7.19
C ILE A 263 20.08 -7.05 7.44
N ARG A 264 20.54 -7.74 6.38
CA ARG A 264 21.24 -9.05 6.47
C ARG A 264 22.56 -8.97 7.23
N LYS A 265 23.24 -7.82 7.21
CA LYS A 265 24.45 -7.59 8.03
C LYS A 265 24.15 -7.62 9.54
N GLN A 266 22.97 -7.17 9.95
CA GLN A 266 22.56 -7.12 11.35
C GLN A 266 21.82 -8.40 11.76
N ASP A 267 20.87 -8.84 10.92
CA ASP A 267 19.97 -9.98 11.17
C ASP A 267 19.81 -10.79 9.87
N PRO A 268 20.66 -11.80 9.64
CA PRO A 268 20.65 -12.62 8.43
C PRO A 268 19.33 -13.35 8.17
N GLU A 269 18.58 -13.63 9.25
CA GLU A 269 17.35 -14.43 9.24
C GLU A 269 16.08 -13.59 9.09
N ARG A 270 16.18 -12.26 9.10
CA ARG A 270 15.03 -11.38 9.05
C ARG A 270 14.21 -11.58 7.78
N LEU A 271 12.93 -11.85 7.93
CA LEU A 271 12.00 -11.86 6.82
C LEU A 271 11.78 -10.43 6.32
N VAL A 272 12.03 -10.24 5.03
CA VAL A 272 11.87 -8.97 4.34
C VAL A 272 10.78 -9.10 3.28
N LEU A 273 9.93 -8.09 3.19
CA LEU A 273 8.90 -7.93 2.17
C LEU A 273 9.22 -6.72 1.30
N THR A 274 8.79 -6.75 0.06
CA THR A 274 8.70 -5.58 -0.81
C THR A 274 7.33 -5.49 -1.45
N ASP A 275 6.76 -4.29 -1.47
CA ASP A 275 5.57 -4.06 -2.28
C ASP A 275 5.95 -4.06 -3.76
N GLY A 276 5.05 -4.53 -4.60
CA GLY A 276 5.24 -4.51 -6.04
C GLY A 276 5.36 -3.09 -6.59
N LEU A 277 5.99 -2.94 -7.76
CA LEU A 277 6.03 -1.68 -8.49
C LEU A 277 4.64 -1.21 -8.92
N GLY A 278 4.54 0.05 -9.34
CA GLY A 278 3.29 0.61 -9.82
C GLY A 278 2.19 0.61 -8.75
N ALA A 279 2.52 1.12 -7.56
CA ALA A 279 1.62 1.14 -6.40
C ALA A 279 1.16 -0.28 -5.98
N GLY A 280 2.09 -1.21 -5.85
CA GLY A 280 1.82 -2.57 -5.39
C GLY A 280 1.22 -3.51 -6.43
N ASN A 281 1.12 -3.11 -7.72
CA ASN A 281 0.40 -3.90 -8.71
C ASN A 281 1.27 -4.80 -9.60
N THR A 282 2.59 -4.63 -9.60
CA THR A 282 3.50 -5.34 -10.51
C THR A 282 4.60 -6.06 -9.75
N THR A 283 4.77 -7.34 -10.02
CA THR A 283 5.83 -8.17 -9.43
C THR A 283 7.23 -7.68 -9.82
N ILE A 284 8.25 -8.02 -9.00
CA ILE A 284 9.64 -7.60 -9.19
C ILE A 284 10.54 -8.84 -9.34
N PRO A 285 10.61 -9.43 -10.54
CA PRO A 285 11.43 -10.64 -10.77
C PRO A 285 12.91 -10.45 -10.44
N SER A 286 13.43 -9.23 -10.58
CA SER A 286 14.83 -8.90 -10.30
C SER A 286 15.22 -8.98 -8.81
N LEU A 287 14.28 -9.20 -7.90
CA LEU A 287 14.54 -9.37 -6.47
C LEU A 287 14.32 -10.82 -5.97
N ILE A 288 13.98 -11.76 -6.87
CA ILE A 288 13.70 -13.15 -6.50
C ILE A 288 14.92 -13.82 -5.81
N ASP A 289 16.13 -13.55 -6.29
CA ASP A 289 17.38 -14.08 -5.77
C ASP A 289 17.72 -13.61 -4.35
N THR A 290 17.05 -12.59 -3.84
CA THR A 290 17.28 -12.07 -2.49
C THR A 290 16.50 -12.82 -1.40
N GLY A 291 15.63 -13.76 -1.77
CA GLY A 291 14.84 -14.56 -0.84
C GLY A 291 13.84 -13.75 -0.04
N ILE A 292 13.25 -12.73 -0.64
CA ILE A 292 12.21 -11.88 -0.01
C ILE A 292 10.81 -12.31 -0.46
N LEU A 293 9.82 -11.91 0.33
CA LEU A 293 8.40 -12.00 0.00
C LEU A 293 7.98 -10.76 -0.81
N GLN A 294 7.11 -10.95 -1.80
CA GLN A 294 6.54 -9.84 -2.56
C GLN A 294 5.07 -9.59 -2.17
N SER A 295 4.74 -8.32 -1.94
CA SER A 295 3.43 -7.89 -1.49
C SER A 295 2.68 -7.17 -2.62
N CYS A 296 1.45 -7.62 -2.87
CA CYS A 296 0.50 -6.95 -3.76
C CYS A 296 -0.38 -6.01 -2.97
N HIS A 297 -0.73 -4.86 -3.56
CA HIS A 297 -1.82 -4.01 -3.08
C HIS A 297 -2.95 -4.03 -4.11
N THR A 298 -4.15 -4.45 -3.70
CA THR A 298 -5.26 -4.56 -4.63
C THR A 298 -6.41 -3.62 -4.30
N TYR A 299 -6.45 -2.54 -5.09
CA TYR A 299 -7.53 -1.56 -5.08
C TYR A 299 -8.24 -1.48 -6.44
N ARG A 300 -8.23 -2.60 -7.19
CA ARG A 300 -8.85 -2.66 -8.52
C ARG A 300 -10.30 -3.14 -8.44
N PRO A 301 -11.21 -2.46 -9.15
CA PRO A 301 -11.04 -1.22 -9.93
C PRO A 301 -11.13 0.01 -9.03
N VAL A 302 -10.27 1.02 -9.26
CA VAL A 302 -10.17 2.22 -8.43
C VAL A 302 -11.48 3.03 -8.41
N GLN A 303 -12.26 3.00 -9.47
CA GLN A 303 -13.58 3.65 -9.56
C GLN A 303 -14.60 3.11 -8.53
N LEU A 304 -14.39 1.87 -8.06
CA LEU A 304 -15.19 1.27 -7.01
C LEU A 304 -14.53 1.45 -5.65
N THR A 305 -13.25 1.08 -5.53
CA THR A 305 -12.56 1.04 -4.24
C THR A 305 -12.28 2.43 -3.66
N HIS A 306 -12.11 3.43 -4.53
CA HIS A 306 -11.89 4.83 -4.14
C HIS A 306 -13.03 5.76 -4.60
N TYR A 307 -14.26 5.22 -4.72
CA TYR A 307 -15.40 6.03 -5.12
C TYR A 307 -15.57 7.24 -4.21
N GLN A 308 -15.57 8.45 -4.82
CA GLN A 308 -15.63 9.75 -4.12
C GLN A 308 -14.52 9.97 -3.08
N CYS A 309 -13.40 9.28 -3.21
CA CYS A 309 -12.25 9.49 -2.35
C CYS A 309 -11.52 10.78 -2.74
N GLU A 310 -11.36 11.70 -1.79
CA GLU A 310 -10.84 13.04 -2.04
C GLU A 310 -9.42 13.03 -2.56
N TRP A 311 -8.55 12.23 -1.98
CA TRP A 311 -7.14 12.15 -2.43
C TRP A 311 -6.97 11.36 -3.73
N ALA A 312 -7.97 10.60 -4.14
CA ALA A 312 -7.95 9.87 -5.41
C ALA A 312 -8.52 10.69 -6.60
N ARG A 313 -8.87 11.96 -6.41
CA ARG A 313 -9.48 12.80 -7.47
C ARG A 313 -8.64 12.87 -8.74
N GLY A 314 -7.32 12.82 -8.63
CA GLY A 314 -6.44 12.74 -9.80
C GLY A 314 -6.53 11.41 -10.58
N MET A 315 -6.97 10.33 -9.95
CA MET A 315 -7.17 9.00 -10.54
C MET A 315 -8.60 8.79 -11.06
N LEU A 316 -9.53 9.65 -10.68
CA LEU A 316 -10.96 9.57 -10.99
C LEU A 316 -11.37 10.73 -11.90
N THR A 317 -12.44 10.55 -12.67
CA THR A 317 -12.97 11.61 -13.53
C THR A 317 -13.79 12.64 -12.75
N GLY A 318 -14.21 12.29 -11.53
CA GLY A 318 -15.11 13.09 -10.69
C GLY A 318 -16.57 13.03 -11.12
N SER A 319 -16.88 12.23 -12.14
CA SER A 319 -18.23 11.99 -12.67
C SER A 319 -18.54 10.49 -12.81
N GLU A 320 -17.86 9.67 -12.00
CA GLU A 320 -18.11 8.24 -11.95
C GLU A 320 -19.55 7.96 -11.55
N PRO A 321 -20.24 7.03 -12.26
CA PRO A 321 -21.55 6.59 -11.83
C PRO A 321 -21.45 5.88 -10.46
N LEU A 322 -22.57 5.77 -9.76
CA LEU A 322 -22.64 4.98 -8.53
C LEU A 322 -22.10 3.56 -8.84
N PRO A 323 -21.06 3.09 -8.13
CA PRO A 323 -20.43 1.82 -8.47
C PRO A 323 -21.39 0.64 -8.25
N THR A 324 -21.25 -0.34 -9.11
CA THR A 324 -21.88 -1.66 -9.01
C THR A 324 -20.81 -2.74 -8.95
N TRP A 325 -21.17 -3.96 -8.57
CA TRP A 325 -20.31 -5.11 -8.80
C TRP A 325 -21.09 -6.21 -9.49
N PRO A 326 -20.68 -6.68 -10.67
CA PRO A 326 -19.57 -6.21 -11.51
C PRO A 326 -19.66 -4.73 -11.85
N LEU A 327 -18.49 -4.06 -11.98
CA LEU A 327 -18.41 -2.63 -12.28
C LEU A 327 -18.85 -2.37 -13.73
N LYS A 328 -19.76 -1.42 -13.90
CA LYS A 328 -20.25 -0.99 -15.22
C LYS A 328 -19.85 0.47 -15.48
N ASP A 329 -19.63 0.77 -16.76
CA ASP A 329 -19.50 2.16 -17.21
C ASP A 329 -20.88 2.84 -17.34
N ILE A 330 -20.87 4.11 -17.75
CA ILE A 330 -22.09 4.92 -17.94
C ILE A 330 -23.04 4.34 -19.01
N SER A 331 -22.54 3.51 -19.94
CA SER A 331 -23.35 2.83 -20.96
C SER A 331 -23.99 1.51 -20.45
N GLY A 332 -23.63 1.10 -19.23
CA GLY A 332 -24.06 -0.18 -18.64
C GLY A 332 -23.17 -1.37 -19.05
N LYS A 333 -22.09 -1.15 -19.80
CA LYS A 333 -21.13 -2.19 -20.17
C LYS A 333 -20.26 -2.55 -18.95
N VAL A 334 -20.10 -3.84 -18.70
CA VAL A 334 -19.16 -4.35 -17.68
C VAL A 334 -17.73 -4.00 -18.11
N ILE A 335 -17.01 -3.30 -17.21
CA ILE A 335 -15.62 -2.87 -17.40
C ILE A 335 -14.67 -3.54 -16.40
N CYS A 336 -15.19 -4.12 -15.31
CA CYS A 336 -14.44 -4.96 -14.39
C CYS A 336 -15.36 -5.94 -13.68
N ASP A 337 -14.92 -7.17 -13.59
CA ASP A 337 -15.60 -8.26 -12.89
C ASP A 337 -14.57 -9.20 -12.24
N ARG A 338 -15.04 -10.32 -11.69
CA ARG A 338 -14.18 -11.36 -11.11
C ARG A 338 -13.14 -11.90 -12.09
N ALA A 339 -13.49 -12.10 -13.37
CA ALA A 339 -12.54 -12.59 -14.37
C ALA A 339 -11.42 -11.57 -14.63
N THR A 340 -11.77 -10.28 -14.66
CA THR A 340 -10.81 -9.17 -14.75
C THR A 340 -9.86 -9.17 -13.56
N LEU A 341 -10.36 -9.34 -12.33
CA LEU A 341 -9.50 -9.42 -11.12
C LEU A 341 -8.60 -10.65 -11.19
N SER A 342 -9.11 -11.82 -11.58
CA SER A 342 -8.33 -13.04 -11.75
C SER A 342 -7.16 -12.83 -12.70
N HIS A 343 -7.40 -12.15 -13.82
CA HIS A 343 -6.33 -11.81 -14.78
C HIS A 343 -5.28 -10.87 -14.18
N LEU A 344 -5.70 -9.88 -13.39
CA LEU A 344 -4.78 -8.97 -12.70
C LEU A 344 -3.92 -9.69 -11.65
N PHE A 345 -4.43 -10.74 -11.04
CA PHE A 345 -3.70 -11.53 -10.03
C PHE A 345 -2.82 -12.63 -10.63
N GLN A 346 -3.00 -12.96 -11.92
CA GLN A 346 -2.25 -14.01 -12.59
C GLN A 346 -0.73 -13.89 -12.42
N PRO A 347 -0.05 -12.72 -12.61
CA PRO A 347 1.41 -12.63 -12.43
C PRO A 347 1.87 -12.97 -11.00
N TRP A 348 1.02 -12.71 -9.99
CA TRP A 348 1.29 -13.07 -8.60
C TRP A 348 1.16 -14.58 -8.39
N GLY A 349 0.16 -15.20 -8.99
CA GLY A 349 0.02 -16.67 -9.00
C GLY A 349 1.18 -17.37 -9.70
N GLU A 350 1.66 -16.81 -10.82
CA GLU A 350 2.83 -17.32 -11.53
C GLU A 350 4.12 -17.21 -10.69
N LEU A 351 4.26 -16.12 -9.92
CA LEU A 351 5.37 -15.95 -8.99
C LEU A 351 5.30 -17.00 -7.85
N ALA A 352 4.11 -17.18 -7.26
CA ALA A 352 3.89 -18.18 -6.22
C ALA A 352 4.14 -19.62 -6.73
N ALA A 353 3.75 -19.94 -7.96
CA ALA A 353 4.00 -21.23 -8.58
C ALA A 353 5.51 -21.53 -8.78
N GLN A 354 6.35 -20.49 -8.84
CA GLN A 354 7.80 -20.60 -8.87
C GLN A 354 8.42 -20.78 -7.47
N GLY A 355 7.59 -20.87 -6.43
CA GLY A 355 8.04 -20.99 -5.05
C GLY A 355 8.43 -19.66 -4.38
N ILE A 356 8.11 -18.53 -5.01
CA ILE A 356 8.34 -17.21 -4.42
C ILE A 356 7.09 -16.83 -3.61
N PRO A 357 7.25 -16.56 -2.32
CA PRO A 357 6.11 -16.24 -1.47
C PRO A 357 5.53 -14.87 -1.78
N ILE A 358 4.20 -14.81 -1.74
CA ILE A 358 3.43 -13.60 -1.97
C ILE A 358 2.47 -13.32 -0.80
N HIS A 359 2.11 -12.06 -0.65
CA HIS A 359 1.08 -11.60 0.29
C HIS A 359 0.32 -10.43 -0.33
N PHE A 360 -0.93 -10.21 0.08
CA PHE A 360 -1.69 -9.03 -0.33
C PHE A 360 -1.75 -8.05 0.85
N GLY A 361 -0.78 -7.15 0.93
CA GLY A 361 -0.54 -6.28 2.08
C GLY A 361 -1.58 -5.19 2.29
N GLU A 362 -2.31 -4.82 1.22
CA GLU A 362 -3.39 -3.86 1.30
C GLU A 362 -4.53 -4.21 0.34
N MET A 363 -5.76 -4.06 0.82
CA MET A 363 -6.99 -4.04 0.04
C MET A 363 -8.09 -3.31 0.81
N GLY A 364 -9.06 -2.74 0.12
CA GLY A 364 -10.15 -2.04 0.80
C GLY A 364 -11.07 -1.27 -0.13
N CYS A 365 -12.18 -0.78 0.43
CA CYS A 365 -13.10 0.13 -0.26
C CYS A 365 -13.38 1.34 0.62
N TYR A 366 -13.25 2.52 0.03
CA TYR A 366 -13.52 3.78 0.72
C TYR A 366 -14.98 3.90 1.17
N LYS A 367 -15.22 4.63 2.23
CA LYS A 367 -16.54 4.74 2.91
C LYS A 367 -17.72 5.14 2.01
N HIS A 368 -17.47 5.79 0.88
CA HIS A 368 -18.54 6.18 -0.04
C HIS A 368 -18.97 5.08 -1.02
N THR A 369 -18.25 3.96 -1.08
CA THR A 369 -18.68 2.78 -1.84
C THR A 369 -19.85 2.10 -1.15
N PRO A 370 -21.00 1.83 -1.85
CA PRO A 370 -22.18 1.26 -1.21
C PRO A 370 -21.91 -0.10 -0.52
N PRO A 371 -22.49 -0.35 0.68
CA PRO A 371 -22.18 -1.56 1.46
C PRO A 371 -22.35 -2.87 0.72
N GLN A 372 -23.42 -3.01 -0.08
CA GLN A 372 -23.67 -4.23 -0.87
C GLN A 372 -22.62 -4.44 -1.96
N VAL A 373 -22.09 -3.36 -2.55
CA VAL A 373 -21.04 -3.41 -3.57
C VAL A 373 -19.72 -3.82 -2.92
N VAL A 374 -19.42 -3.27 -1.75
CA VAL A 374 -18.24 -3.65 -0.94
C VAL A 374 -18.25 -5.14 -0.65
N LEU A 375 -19.35 -5.67 -0.12
CA LEU A 375 -19.46 -7.09 0.23
C LEU A 375 -19.33 -7.99 -1.00
N ALA A 376 -19.93 -7.61 -2.13
CA ALA A 376 -19.84 -8.40 -3.38
C ALA A 376 -18.42 -8.41 -3.96
N TRP A 377 -17.75 -7.23 -3.97
CA TRP A 377 -16.37 -7.12 -4.42
C TRP A 377 -15.40 -7.89 -3.52
N PHE A 378 -15.54 -7.78 -2.19
CA PHE A 378 -14.74 -8.55 -1.25
C PHE A 378 -14.96 -10.05 -1.38
N THR A 379 -16.18 -10.50 -1.63
CA THR A 379 -16.48 -11.94 -1.85
C THR A 379 -15.63 -12.49 -2.99
N ASP A 380 -15.64 -11.84 -4.15
CA ASP A 380 -14.85 -12.30 -5.30
C ASP A 380 -13.35 -12.17 -5.08
N THR A 381 -12.90 -11.04 -4.52
CA THR A 381 -11.49 -10.80 -4.22
C THR A 381 -10.94 -11.83 -3.25
N LEU A 382 -11.61 -12.06 -2.13
CA LEU A 382 -11.18 -13.02 -1.11
C LEU A 382 -11.19 -14.46 -1.61
N ASN A 383 -12.16 -14.82 -2.45
CA ASN A 383 -12.19 -16.14 -3.09
C ASN A 383 -10.97 -16.34 -4.01
N LEU A 384 -10.61 -15.33 -4.82
CA LEU A 384 -9.41 -15.38 -5.66
C LEU A 384 -8.12 -15.49 -4.83
N LEU A 385 -8.02 -14.77 -3.70
CA LEU A 385 -6.88 -14.89 -2.78
C LEU A 385 -6.81 -16.27 -2.12
N GLY A 386 -7.97 -16.87 -1.82
CA GLY A 386 -8.07 -18.26 -1.35
C GLY A 386 -7.56 -19.26 -2.39
N GLU A 387 -7.89 -19.07 -3.69
CA GLU A 387 -7.39 -19.88 -4.81
C GLU A 387 -5.87 -19.75 -4.99
N LEU A 388 -5.31 -18.59 -4.69
CA LEU A 388 -3.85 -18.35 -4.66
C LEU A 388 -3.18 -18.87 -3.38
N HIS A 389 -3.94 -19.37 -2.43
CA HIS A 389 -3.47 -19.81 -1.12
C HIS A 389 -2.59 -18.75 -0.41
N THR A 390 -2.93 -17.47 -0.51
CA THR A 390 -2.16 -16.37 0.05
C THR A 390 -2.90 -15.67 1.19
N GLY A 391 -2.14 -15.09 2.12
CA GLY A 391 -2.66 -14.18 3.15
C GLY A 391 -2.92 -12.78 2.60
N TRP A 392 -3.59 -11.96 3.43
CA TRP A 392 -3.97 -10.59 3.06
C TRP A 392 -4.18 -9.70 4.28
N ALA A 393 -4.15 -8.38 4.07
CA ALA A 393 -4.48 -7.39 5.09
C ALA A 393 -5.45 -6.34 4.55
N LEU A 394 -6.45 -5.99 5.38
CA LEU A 394 -7.37 -4.91 5.09
C LEU A 394 -6.68 -3.56 5.34
N TRP A 395 -6.81 -2.64 4.43
CA TRP A 395 -6.60 -1.23 4.65
C TRP A 395 -7.95 -0.59 4.99
N ASN A 396 -8.19 -0.21 6.22
CA ASN A 396 -7.40 -0.30 7.45
C ASN A 396 -8.23 -1.00 8.57
N PHE A 397 -7.77 -0.96 9.82
CA PHE A 397 -8.54 -1.51 10.94
C PHE A 397 -9.69 -0.58 11.35
N ARG A 398 -9.37 0.71 11.58
CA ARG A 398 -10.32 1.79 11.90
C ARG A 398 -10.30 2.88 10.85
N GLY A 399 -11.45 3.50 10.60
CA GLY A 399 -11.60 4.64 9.70
C GLY A 399 -12.12 4.25 8.32
N PRO A 400 -11.93 5.08 7.30
CA PRO A 400 -12.77 5.11 6.11
C PRO A 400 -12.73 3.88 5.21
N PHE A 401 -11.82 2.93 5.44
CA PHE A 401 -11.76 1.63 4.76
C PHE A 401 -11.96 0.46 5.73
N GLY A 402 -12.03 0.72 7.03
CA GLY A 402 -11.93 -0.27 8.10
C GLY A 402 -13.20 -1.05 8.37
N VAL A 403 -13.09 -1.95 9.35
CA VAL A 403 -14.23 -2.65 9.95
C VAL A 403 -14.82 -1.87 11.12
N LEU A 404 -14.02 -0.98 11.74
CA LEU A 404 -14.45 -0.09 12.82
C LEU A 404 -14.50 1.35 12.32
N ASP A 405 -15.53 2.09 12.74
CA ASP A 405 -15.70 3.53 12.53
C ASP A 405 -15.59 3.97 11.06
N THR A 406 -16.06 3.11 10.15
CA THR A 406 -15.97 3.38 8.70
C THR A 406 -16.83 4.57 8.30
N GLU A 407 -17.93 4.84 9.01
CA GLU A 407 -18.94 5.85 8.67
C GLU A 407 -19.51 5.68 7.26
N ARG A 408 -19.60 4.44 6.78
CA ARG A 408 -20.12 4.11 5.46
C ARG A 408 -21.62 4.31 5.41
N PRO A 409 -22.17 5.19 4.54
CA PRO A 409 -23.60 5.40 4.40
C PRO A 409 -24.34 4.10 4.05
N GLY A 410 -25.48 3.86 4.73
CA GLY A 410 -26.30 2.67 4.49
C GLY A 410 -25.80 1.39 5.17
N THR A 411 -24.75 1.46 5.97
CA THR A 411 -24.30 0.36 6.82
C THR A 411 -25.04 0.36 8.15
N THR A 412 -25.52 -0.81 8.59
CA THR A 412 -25.98 -1.02 9.96
C THR A 412 -24.81 -1.43 10.83
N TYR A 413 -24.48 -0.62 11.81
CA TYR A 413 -23.38 -0.87 12.73
C TYR A 413 -23.84 -1.53 14.00
N GLU A 414 -22.95 -2.34 14.57
CA GLU A 414 -23.04 -2.87 15.93
C GLU A 414 -22.22 -1.98 16.88
N ALA A 415 -22.74 -1.65 18.05
CA ALA A 415 -21.96 -0.99 19.08
C ALA A 415 -20.88 -1.96 19.63
N TRP A 416 -19.62 -1.58 19.55
CA TRP A 416 -18.47 -2.39 19.94
C TRP A 416 -17.46 -1.58 20.77
N HIS A 417 -17.52 -1.71 22.08
CA HIS A 417 -16.56 -1.05 23.00
C HIS A 417 -16.35 0.45 22.75
N GLY A 418 -17.43 1.17 22.43
CA GLY A 418 -17.36 2.59 22.11
C GLY A 418 -17.17 2.92 20.62
N HIS A 419 -16.98 1.91 19.78
CA HIS A 419 -16.83 2.00 18.33
C HIS A 419 -18.07 1.54 17.57
N GLN A 420 -18.13 1.85 16.28
CA GLN A 420 -19.12 1.36 15.34
C GLN A 420 -18.54 0.25 14.49
N LEU A 421 -18.97 -0.99 14.69
CA LEU A 421 -18.47 -2.17 13.99
C LEU A 421 -19.36 -2.53 12.79
N ASP A 422 -18.76 -2.61 11.59
CA ASP A 422 -19.37 -3.28 10.43
C ASP A 422 -19.27 -4.81 10.59
N ARG A 423 -20.26 -5.38 11.29
CA ARG A 423 -20.32 -6.83 11.56
C ARG A 423 -20.41 -7.65 10.29
N ARG A 424 -21.05 -7.13 9.24
CA ARG A 424 -21.21 -7.89 7.99
C ARG A 424 -19.88 -8.02 7.25
N LEU A 425 -19.12 -6.93 7.17
CA LEU A 425 -17.78 -6.96 6.59
C LEU A 425 -16.85 -7.86 7.43
N LEU A 426 -16.82 -7.69 8.74
CA LEU A 426 -16.01 -8.54 9.61
C LEU A 426 -16.34 -10.03 9.44
N SER A 427 -17.63 -10.39 9.41
CA SER A 427 -18.04 -11.78 9.23
C SER A 427 -17.61 -12.35 7.88
N LEU A 428 -17.64 -11.56 6.81
CA LEU A 428 -17.16 -11.96 5.49
C LEU A 428 -15.63 -12.22 5.51
N LEU A 429 -14.87 -11.33 6.14
CA LEU A 429 -13.42 -11.50 6.30
C LEU A 429 -13.09 -12.78 7.10
N GLN A 430 -13.82 -13.05 8.18
CA GLN A 430 -13.63 -14.24 9.03
C GLN A 430 -13.94 -15.57 8.32
N GLN A 431 -14.80 -15.58 7.30
CA GLN A 431 -15.09 -16.80 6.53
C GLN A 431 -13.84 -17.35 5.84
N GLN A 432 -12.93 -16.49 5.41
CA GLN A 432 -11.68 -16.87 4.76
C GLN A 432 -10.62 -17.44 5.70
N LEU A 433 -10.75 -17.23 7.00
CA LEU A 433 -9.81 -17.79 7.98
C LEU A 433 -9.97 -19.31 8.15
N LYS A 434 -11.10 -19.85 7.69
CA LYS A 434 -11.49 -21.28 7.81
C LYS A 434 -11.15 -22.10 6.58
N SER A 435 -10.74 -21.45 5.48
CA SER A 435 -10.35 -22.07 4.21
C SER A 435 -8.82 -22.20 4.15
#